data_18020479eb7d5d1c223fbbed43cd633c
#
_entry.id   18020479eb7d5d1c223fbbed43cd633c
#
_cell.length_a   1.000
_cell.length_b   1.000
_cell.length_c   1.000
_cell.angle_alpha   90.00
_cell.angle_beta   90.00
_cell.angle_gamma   90.00
#
_symmetry.space_group_name_H-M   'P 1'
#
loop_
_entity.id
_entity.type
_entity.pdbx_description
1 polymer ?
#
loop_
_entity_poly.entity_id
_entity_poly.type
_entity_poly.pdbx_seq_one_letter_code
_entity_poly.pdbx_strand_id
1 'polypeptide(L)'
;GRSIYFSANRNEGWELQTVESDIYTVDVGNGALSQFTSGSGAEGNPQVSPDGTHVAFVCMPNVKRPVWQIDVCVKNADGSGARNLTQSLDREVGDIRWGGNRAIYVTFDDRGEKKIGRVSLDGRVTTVAEGLGGTTLGRPYTSGTYDVAANGTLAWTAGTSQRPADLAVRSGNRTRQLTSLNEDVLAHRTLGKVHEITYNSSFDGTEIQGWYVTPPGFDPSKNYPLILEIHGGPHAAYGPHFSAEVQRYAAEGYVVFYDNHRGSTSYGEDFALLLEHKYSSEEDAADHMSGVDAMIAKGFIDEDNLFVTGGSAGGIATAYLVGLTDRFNAAVAAKPVINWLSKTLTADSYIFQTHHQFPVLPWEDPMHYWKRSPLSLVGNVTTPTMLLTGEEDHRTPITESEQFYQALKLRGVDTMLIRVPGSSHGIAARPSRLIAKTENILAWFDRYRTDNDESDAKGESEVTAGDTTTP
;
A
#
# COMPACT_ATOMS: atom_id res chain seq x y z
N GLY A 1 10.76 37.04 -8.74
CA GLY A 1 11.82 36.52 -7.93
C GLY A 1 13.20 36.70 -8.52
N ARG A 2 14.19 36.86 -7.65
CA ARG A 2 15.60 36.94 -8.06
C ARG A 2 16.26 35.58 -8.13
N SER A 3 15.75 34.60 -7.39
CA SER A 3 16.34 33.26 -7.31
C SER A 3 15.27 32.20 -7.48
N ILE A 4 15.66 31.07 -8.08
CA ILE A 4 14.89 29.83 -8.16
C ILE A 4 15.58 28.84 -7.25
N TYR A 5 14.80 28.16 -6.39
CA TYR A 5 15.26 27.05 -5.57
C TYR A 5 14.81 25.74 -6.20
N PHE A 6 15.69 24.74 -6.24
CA PHE A 6 15.38 23.40 -6.76
C PHE A 6 16.24 22.35 -6.08
N SER A 7 15.77 21.11 -6.05
CA SER A 7 16.55 19.96 -5.58
C SER A 7 17.23 19.25 -6.75
N ALA A 8 18.45 18.79 -6.53
CA ALA A 8 19.19 18.00 -7.50
C ALA A 8 20.23 17.11 -6.78
N ASN A 9 20.46 15.93 -7.32
CA ASN A 9 21.63 15.14 -6.99
C ASN A 9 22.77 15.53 -7.95
N ARG A 10 23.82 16.14 -7.44
CA ARG A 10 25.00 16.58 -8.17
C ARG A 10 26.30 15.98 -7.63
N ASN A 11 26.18 14.94 -6.80
CA ASN A 11 27.31 14.24 -6.22
C ASN A 11 28.07 13.46 -7.30
N GLU A 12 29.37 13.25 -7.09
CA GLU A 12 30.10 12.27 -7.90
C GLU A 12 29.51 10.87 -7.68
N GLY A 13 29.26 10.13 -8.77
CA GLY A 13 28.62 8.82 -8.70
C GLY A 13 27.11 8.85 -8.41
N TRP A 14 26.44 9.97 -8.66
CA TRP A 14 24.99 10.17 -8.45
C TRP A 14 24.12 9.05 -9.06
N GLU A 15 24.60 8.42 -10.11
CA GLU A 15 23.91 7.30 -10.79
C GLU A 15 23.68 6.09 -9.86
N LEU A 16 24.52 5.93 -8.84
CA LEU A 16 24.42 4.86 -7.84
C LEU A 16 23.91 5.37 -6.48
N GLN A 17 23.55 6.65 -6.38
CA GLN A 17 23.03 7.30 -5.18
C GLN A 17 21.62 7.80 -5.48
N THR A 18 20.62 6.96 -5.27
CA THR A 18 19.26 7.23 -5.78
C THR A 18 18.49 8.28 -5.01
N VAL A 19 18.87 8.56 -3.77
CA VAL A 19 18.09 9.40 -2.85
C VAL A 19 18.82 10.67 -2.44
N GLU A 20 20.16 10.67 -2.46
CA GLU A 20 20.95 11.82 -2.05
C GLU A 20 20.70 13.00 -2.97
N SER A 21 20.14 14.05 -2.42
CA SER A 21 19.93 15.32 -3.13
C SER A 21 20.13 16.50 -2.19
N ASP A 22 20.61 17.60 -2.75
CA ASP A 22 20.71 18.88 -2.06
C ASP A 22 19.80 19.92 -2.72
N ILE A 23 19.55 21.01 -2.02
CA ILE A 23 18.89 22.18 -2.57
C ILE A 23 19.91 23.14 -3.12
N TYR A 24 19.66 23.61 -4.33
CA TYR A 24 20.45 24.60 -5.05
C TYR A 24 19.63 25.85 -5.33
N THR A 25 20.32 26.97 -5.52
CA THR A 25 19.74 28.23 -6.01
C THR A 25 20.39 28.66 -7.30
N VAL A 26 19.60 29.22 -8.21
CA VAL A 26 20.09 29.90 -9.40
C VAL A 26 19.61 31.34 -9.40
N ASP A 27 20.53 32.29 -9.56
CA ASP A 27 20.21 33.71 -9.76
C ASP A 27 19.64 33.91 -11.18
N VAL A 28 18.43 34.45 -11.25
CA VAL A 28 17.71 34.63 -12.52
C VAL A 28 18.37 35.66 -13.45
N GLY A 29 19.10 36.62 -12.85
CA GLY A 29 19.71 37.71 -13.63
C GLY A 29 21.02 37.32 -14.35
N ASN A 30 21.81 36.43 -13.76
CA ASN A 30 23.14 36.07 -14.28
C ASN A 30 23.38 34.57 -14.42
N GLY A 31 22.42 33.71 -14.00
CA GLY A 31 22.53 32.26 -14.09
C GLY A 31 23.51 31.63 -13.08
N ALA A 32 24.01 32.41 -12.10
CA ALA A 32 24.92 31.88 -11.09
C ALA A 32 24.26 30.82 -10.24
N LEU A 33 24.88 29.63 -10.17
CA LEU A 33 24.41 28.48 -9.38
C LEU A 33 25.14 28.45 -8.03
N SER A 34 24.40 28.25 -6.95
CA SER A 34 24.93 28.08 -5.59
C SER A 34 24.25 26.92 -4.88
N GLN A 35 25.01 26.18 -4.08
CA GLN A 35 24.46 25.15 -3.21
C GLN A 35 23.86 25.82 -1.95
N PHE A 36 22.61 25.50 -1.64
CA PHE A 36 21.88 26.07 -0.50
C PHE A 36 21.91 25.14 0.72
N THR A 37 21.83 23.83 0.50
CA THR A 37 22.00 22.81 1.55
C THR A 37 23.23 21.95 1.26
N SER A 38 23.82 21.39 2.30
CA SER A 38 24.98 20.50 2.22
C SER A 38 24.93 19.53 3.41
N GLY A 39 23.96 18.62 3.39
CA GLY A 39 23.74 17.61 4.42
C GLY A 39 24.36 16.27 4.08
N SER A 40 24.30 15.34 5.03
CA SER A 40 24.65 13.92 4.82
C SER A 40 23.47 13.05 4.43
N GLY A 41 22.30 13.66 4.22
CA GLY A 41 21.05 13.02 3.87
C GLY A 41 20.52 13.44 2.52
N ALA A 42 19.22 13.49 2.37
CA ALA A 42 18.57 14.03 1.18
C ALA A 42 17.66 15.19 1.55
N GLU A 43 17.73 16.26 0.79
CA GLU A 43 16.86 17.42 0.90
C GLU A 43 16.11 17.66 -0.41
N GLY A 44 14.80 17.97 -0.29
CA GLY A 44 13.96 18.12 -1.47
C GLY A 44 12.77 19.06 -1.29
N ASN A 45 12.05 19.30 -2.38
CA ASN A 45 10.82 20.09 -2.40
C ASN A 45 10.92 21.44 -1.69
N PRO A 46 11.86 22.34 -2.07
CA PRO A 46 12.04 23.63 -1.42
C PRO A 46 10.83 24.55 -1.64
N GLN A 47 10.37 25.16 -0.57
CA GLN A 47 9.23 26.10 -0.54
C GLN A 47 9.66 27.39 0.15
N VAL A 48 9.72 28.48 -0.59
CA VAL A 48 10.05 29.82 -0.04
C VAL A 48 8.83 30.39 0.68
N SER A 49 9.02 30.95 1.88
CA SER A 49 7.95 31.66 2.60
C SER A 49 7.44 32.86 1.80
N PRO A 50 6.17 33.29 1.97
CA PRO A 50 5.62 34.41 1.21
C PRO A 50 6.39 35.73 1.34
N ASP A 51 7.04 35.97 2.48
CA ASP A 51 7.89 37.14 2.72
C ASP A 51 9.33 36.99 2.22
N GLY A 52 9.69 35.80 1.71
CA GLY A 52 11.01 35.49 1.19
C GLY A 52 12.12 35.34 2.25
N THR A 53 11.78 35.26 3.54
CA THR A 53 12.76 35.20 4.62
C THR A 53 13.22 33.79 4.99
N HIS A 54 12.42 32.76 4.68
CA HIS A 54 12.69 31.36 5.02
C HIS A 54 12.47 30.46 3.82
N VAL A 55 13.16 29.32 3.83
CA VAL A 55 12.92 28.19 2.90
C VAL A 55 12.62 26.96 3.75
N ALA A 56 11.43 26.38 3.56
CA ALA A 56 11.07 25.07 4.08
C ALA A 56 11.35 23.99 3.04
N PHE A 57 11.73 22.82 3.47
CA PHE A 57 12.02 21.69 2.58
C PHE A 57 11.87 20.37 3.32
N VAL A 58 11.69 19.27 2.59
CA VAL A 58 11.79 17.92 3.16
C VAL A 58 13.25 17.59 3.39
N CYS A 59 13.54 16.92 4.50
CA CYS A 59 14.87 16.43 4.83
C CYS A 59 14.79 14.98 5.34
N MET A 60 15.73 14.16 4.88
CA MET A 60 15.87 12.76 5.24
C MET A 60 17.29 12.56 5.78
N PRO A 61 17.48 12.52 7.11
CA PRO A 61 18.82 12.50 7.69
C PRO A 61 19.56 11.18 7.47
N ASN A 62 18.84 10.07 7.26
CA ASN A 62 19.41 8.76 6.98
C ASN A 62 18.80 8.14 5.74
N VAL A 63 19.54 8.17 4.64
CA VAL A 63 19.10 7.65 3.33
C VAL A 63 19.55 6.22 3.04
N LYS A 64 20.28 5.57 3.97
CA LYS A 64 20.81 4.20 3.75
C LYS A 64 19.86 3.09 4.16
N ARG A 65 18.75 3.42 4.82
CA ARG A 65 17.74 2.47 5.26
C ARG A 65 16.72 2.17 4.16
N PRO A 66 15.99 1.06 4.21
CA PRO A 66 14.94 0.73 3.24
C PRO A 66 13.69 1.59 3.40
N VAL A 67 13.50 2.23 4.55
CA VAL A 67 12.45 3.21 4.84
C VAL A 67 13.10 4.47 5.41
N TRP A 68 12.56 5.62 5.06
CA TRP A 68 13.15 6.90 5.44
C TRP A 68 12.21 7.72 6.32
N GLN A 69 12.74 8.18 7.45
CA GLN A 69 12.08 9.24 8.20
C GLN A 69 12.18 10.53 7.38
N ILE A 70 11.03 11.04 6.95
CA ILE A 70 10.91 12.27 6.16
C ILE A 70 10.41 13.38 7.08
N ASP A 71 11.23 14.42 7.26
CA ASP A 71 10.93 15.55 8.12
C ASP A 71 10.78 16.86 7.34
N VAL A 72 10.23 17.88 7.99
CA VAL A 72 10.31 19.27 7.51
C VAL A 72 11.49 19.97 8.17
N CYS A 73 12.41 20.43 7.33
CA CYS A 73 13.47 21.32 7.72
C CYS A 73 13.19 22.77 7.26
N VAL A 74 13.78 23.74 7.94
CA VAL A 74 13.72 25.15 7.56
C VAL A 74 15.09 25.81 7.70
N LYS A 75 15.41 26.71 6.75
CA LYS A 75 16.58 27.61 6.81
C LYS A 75 16.13 29.04 6.53
N ASN A 76 16.90 30.00 7.00
CA ASN A 76 16.77 31.39 6.52
C ASN A 76 17.15 31.45 5.03
N ALA A 77 16.59 32.38 4.30
CA ALA A 77 16.88 32.55 2.87
C ALA A 77 18.36 32.90 2.57
N ASP A 78 19.09 33.41 3.57
CA ASP A 78 20.55 33.65 3.51
C ASP A 78 21.38 32.35 3.73
N GLY A 79 20.72 31.23 3.95
CA GLY A 79 21.36 29.90 4.18
C GLY A 79 21.73 29.62 5.64
N SER A 80 21.48 30.52 6.57
CA SER A 80 21.75 30.32 8.01
C SER A 80 20.56 29.64 8.74
N GLY A 81 20.77 29.24 9.98
CA GLY A 81 19.70 28.87 10.93
C GLY A 81 18.93 27.59 10.57
N ALA A 82 19.63 26.55 10.05
CA ALA A 82 19.01 25.26 9.73
C ALA A 82 18.41 24.59 10.96
N ARG A 83 17.16 24.11 10.85
CA ARG A 83 16.43 23.40 11.93
C ARG A 83 15.54 22.33 11.34
N ASN A 84 15.49 21.15 11.97
CA ASN A 84 14.46 20.15 11.76
C ASN A 84 13.27 20.47 12.66
N LEU A 85 12.08 20.59 12.09
CA LEU A 85 10.87 21.01 12.80
C LEU A 85 9.97 19.83 13.21
N THR A 86 10.13 18.65 12.63
CA THR A 86 9.19 17.54 12.83
C THR A 86 9.84 16.25 13.34
N GLN A 87 11.11 16.26 13.67
CA GLN A 87 11.82 15.07 14.16
C GLN A 87 11.10 14.34 15.31
N SER A 88 10.45 15.10 16.20
CA SER A 88 9.71 14.52 17.34
C SER A 88 8.32 13.99 16.99
N LEU A 89 7.86 14.17 15.76
CA LEU A 89 6.58 13.64 15.29
C LEU A 89 6.62 12.14 15.06
N ASP A 90 7.78 11.63 14.65
CA ASP A 90 8.00 10.21 14.30
C ASP A 90 6.95 9.71 13.29
N ARG A 91 6.67 10.51 12.28
CA ARG A 91 5.81 10.20 11.13
C ARG A 91 6.39 10.83 9.89
N GLU A 92 6.31 10.12 8.77
CA GLU A 92 6.74 10.64 7.47
C GLU A 92 5.85 11.82 7.06
N VAL A 93 6.45 12.98 6.83
CA VAL A 93 5.72 14.15 6.37
C VAL A 93 5.80 14.30 4.85
N GLY A 94 4.71 14.82 4.25
CA GLY A 94 4.63 15.14 2.83
C GLY A 94 3.94 16.48 2.59
N ASP A 95 3.85 16.86 1.31
CA ASP A 95 3.04 17.98 0.82
C ASP A 95 3.23 19.29 1.60
N ILE A 96 4.46 19.79 1.69
CA ILE A 96 4.78 21.05 2.41
C ILE A 96 4.10 22.23 1.74
N ARG A 97 3.40 23.07 2.52
CA ARG A 97 2.79 24.33 2.07
C ARG A 97 2.94 25.42 3.15
N TRP A 98 3.25 26.63 2.75
CA TRP A 98 3.22 27.78 3.65
C TRP A 98 1.78 28.31 3.83
N GLY A 99 1.33 28.42 5.09
CA GLY A 99 0.09 29.14 5.44
C GLY A 99 0.41 30.52 6.03
N GLY A 100 0.81 31.46 5.21
CA GLY A 100 1.41 32.73 5.61
C GLY A 100 2.89 32.57 6.00
N ASN A 101 3.46 33.51 6.76
CA ASN A 101 4.91 33.54 7.04
C ASN A 101 5.32 32.78 8.32
N ARG A 102 4.38 32.23 9.08
CA ARG A 102 4.66 31.69 10.44
C ARG A 102 4.29 30.23 10.64
N ALA A 103 3.71 29.59 9.65
CA ALA A 103 3.29 28.22 9.76
C ALA A 103 3.47 27.48 8.44
N ILE A 104 3.97 26.28 8.56
CA ILE A 104 4.06 25.31 7.48
C ILE A 104 2.94 24.29 7.70
N TYR A 105 2.26 23.90 6.65
CA TYR A 105 1.30 22.80 6.68
C TYR A 105 1.92 21.60 5.98
N VAL A 106 1.57 20.41 6.45
CA VAL A 106 2.11 19.13 5.95
C VAL A 106 1.02 18.07 5.98
N THR A 107 1.15 17.05 5.16
CA THR A 107 0.45 15.78 5.40
C THR A 107 1.36 14.83 6.17
N PHE A 108 0.77 13.93 6.94
CA PHE A 108 1.44 12.79 7.54
C PHE A 108 0.44 11.65 7.74
N ASP A 109 0.95 10.42 7.73
CA ASP A 109 0.13 9.23 7.99
C ASP A 109 0.29 8.82 9.46
N ASP A 110 -0.83 8.54 10.12
CA ASP A 110 -0.86 8.11 11.50
C ASP A 110 -1.95 7.05 11.73
N ARG A 111 -1.52 5.82 12.05
CA ARG A 111 -2.39 4.65 12.29
C ARG A 111 -3.39 4.39 11.16
N GLY A 112 -2.91 4.39 9.93
CA GLY A 112 -3.72 4.13 8.73
C GLY A 112 -4.57 5.29 8.24
N GLU A 113 -4.45 6.48 8.83
CA GLU A 113 -5.14 7.69 8.39
C GLU A 113 -4.17 8.78 7.94
N LYS A 114 -4.50 9.47 6.85
CA LYS A 114 -3.77 10.66 6.41
C LYS A 114 -4.35 11.91 7.05
N LYS A 115 -3.48 12.71 7.67
CA LYS A 115 -3.83 13.92 8.43
C LYS A 115 -3.12 15.15 7.88
N ILE A 116 -3.64 16.35 8.20
CA ILE A 116 -2.95 17.61 7.95
C ILE A 116 -2.45 18.17 9.28
N GLY A 117 -1.13 18.36 9.37
CA GLY A 117 -0.45 19.03 10.47
C GLY A 117 -0.16 20.50 10.16
N ARG A 118 -0.31 21.36 11.17
CA ARG A 118 0.22 22.71 11.18
C ARG A 118 1.49 22.70 12.03
N VAL A 119 2.61 23.03 11.41
CA VAL A 119 3.95 23.09 12.01
C VAL A 119 4.32 24.54 12.21
N SER A 120 4.58 24.94 13.44
CA SER A 120 5.11 26.28 13.76
C SER A 120 6.64 26.31 13.63
N LEU A 121 7.21 27.51 13.46
CA LEU A 121 8.66 27.65 13.30
C LEU A 121 9.46 27.26 14.58
N ASP A 122 8.82 27.07 15.72
CA ASP A 122 9.42 26.53 16.94
C ASP A 122 9.34 24.98 17.03
N GLY A 123 8.80 24.30 15.98
CA GLY A 123 8.72 22.84 15.88
C GLY A 123 7.48 22.22 16.51
N ARG A 124 6.48 22.99 16.93
CA ARG A 124 5.23 22.42 17.45
C ARG A 124 4.34 21.98 16.29
N VAL A 125 3.96 20.70 16.29
CA VAL A 125 2.99 20.12 15.34
C VAL A 125 1.61 20.04 15.98
N THR A 126 0.58 20.46 15.24
CA THR A 126 -0.82 20.37 15.66
C THR A 126 -1.66 19.84 14.50
N THR A 127 -2.37 18.75 14.70
CA THR A 127 -3.33 18.23 13.71
C THR A 127 -4.47 19.22 13.51
N VAL A 128 -4.73 19.59 12.27
CA VAL A 128 -5.76 20.57 11.90
C VAL A 128 -6.87 20.01 11.02
N ALA A 129 -6.64 18.89 10.36
CA ALA A 129 -7.67 18.14 9.64
C ALA A 129 -7.30 16.65 9.59
N GLU A 130 -8.31 15.81 9.50
CA GLU A 130 -8.26 14.37 9.39
C GLU A 130 -9.22 13.89 8.30
N GLY A 131 -9.22 12.59 8.00
CA GLY A 131 -10.12 12.00 7.00
C GLY A 131 -9.79 12.44 5.58
N LEU A 132 -8.50 12.58 5.26
CA LEU A 132 -8.07 12.75 3.88
C LEU A 132 -8.21 11.42 3.14
N GLY A 133 -8.60 11.47 1.86
CA GLY A 133 -8.75 10.25 1.08
C GLY A 133 -9.05 10.52 -0.39
N GLY A 134 -9.32 9.43 -1.12
CA GLY A 134 -9.93 9.48 -2.45
C GLY A 134 -9.01 9.79 -3.62
N THR A 135 -7.70 9.86 -3.43
CA THR A 135 -6.75 9.91 -4.54
C THR A 135 -6.33 8.52 -5.04
N THR A 136 -6.78 7.46 -4.34
CA THR A 136 -6.72 6.06 -4.78
C THR A 136 -8.13 5.46 -4.70
N LEU A 137 -8.55 4.66 -5.67
CA LEU A 137 -9.86 4.00 -5.69
C LEU A 137 -9.77 2.48 -5.58
N GLY A 138 -8.71 1.87 -6.07
CA GLY A 138 -8.59 0.42 -6.14
C GLY A 138 -8.48 -0.21 -4.76
N ARG A 139 -7.51 0.21 -3.98
CA ARG A 139 -7.15 -0.34 -2.66
C ARG A 139 -7.16 0.73 -1.59
N PRO A 140 -7.36 0.35 -0.29
CA PRO A 140 -7.58 1.31 0.79
C PRO A 140 -6.27 1.91 1.34
N TYR A 141 -5.32 2.29 0.46
CA TYR A 141 -4.11 3.01 0.87
C TYR A 141 -4.44 4.37 1.46
N THR A 142 -3.63 4.81 2.42
CA THR A 142 -3.62 6.21 2.86
C THR A 142 -3.41 7.12 1.65
N SER A 143 -4.26 8.12 1.50
CA SER A 143 -4.25 8.98 0.31
C SER A 143 -4.89 10.34 0.61
N GLY A 144 -4.89 11.23 -0.37
CA GLY A 144 -5.51 12.54 -0.25
C GLY A 144 -4.52 13.67 -0.51
N THR A 145 -5.05 14.83 -0.82
CA THR A 145 -4.28 16.06 -1.06
C THR A 145 -4.97 17.25 -0.46
N TYR A 146 -4.23 18.33 -0.27
CA TYR A 146 -4.77 19.58 0.30
C TYR A 146 -4.07 20.80 -0.30
N ASP A 147 -4.67 21.95 -0.06
CA ASP A 147 -4.03 23.25 -0.22
C ASP A 147 -4.41 24.19 0.90
N VAL A 148 -3.61 25.23 1.13
CA VAL A 148 -3.79 26.23 2.18
C VAL A 148 -3.60 27.64 1.67
N ALA A 149 -4.57 28.50 1.94
CA ALA A 149 -4.47 29.93 1.65
C ALA A 149 -3.62 30.66 2.71
N ALA A 150 -3.12 31.85 2.37
CA ALA A 150 -2.29 32.68 3.26
C ALA A 150 -2.97 33.04 4.61
N ASN A 151 -4.30 33.05 4.65
CA ASN A 151 -5.09 33.28 5.87
C ASN A 151 -5.34 32.01 6.70
N GLY A 152 -4.75 30.86 6.29
CA GLY A 152 -4.91 29.56 6.96
C GLY A 152 -6.20 28.82 6.61
N THR A 153 -6.97 29.26 5.62
CA THR A 153 -8.11 28.49 5.11
C THR A 153 -7.56 27.27 4.37
N LEU A 154 -8.02 26.06 4.77
CA LEU A 154 -7.66 24.78 4.19
C LEU A 154 -8.74 24.27 3.25
N ALA A 155 -8.34 23.64 2.16
CA ALA A 155 -9.19 22.79 1.33
C ALA A 155 -8.50 21.43 1.12
N TRP A 156 -9.25 20.33 1.18
CA TRP A 156 -8.68 18.99 0.99
C TRP A 156 -9.68 18.01 0.40
N THR A 157 -9.15 16.94 -0.16
CA THR A 157 -9.96 15.79 -0.57
C THR A 157 -10.34 14.99 0.67
N ALA A 158 -11.63 14.99 1.01
CA ALA A 158 -12.16 14.29 2.18
C ALA A 158 -12.80 12.97 1.73
N GLY A 159 -12.34 11.87 2.30
CA GLY A 159 -12.86 10.54 2.06
C GLY A 159 -13.32 9.86 3.35
N THR A 160 -14.05 8.76 3.20
CA THR A 160 -14.43 7.85 4.27
C THR A 160 -14.37 6.41 3.75
N SER A 161 -14.58 5.44 4.60
CA SER A 161 -14.71 4.03 4.16
C SER A 161 -15.89 3.78 3.22
N GLN A 162 -16.87 4.69 3.17
CA GLN A 162 -18.10 4.58 2.38
C GLN A 162 -18.13 5.54 1.16
N ARG A 163 -17.17 6.49 1.09
CA ARG A 163 -17.12 7.49 0.02
C ARG A 163 -15.68 7.73 -0.42
N PRO A 164 -15.41 7.74 -1.74
CA PRO A 164 -14.07 7.94 -2.25
C PRO A 164 -13.54 9.32 -1.89
N ALA A 165 -13.97 10.37 -2.53
CA ALA A 165 -13.54 11.72 -2.23
C ALA A 165 -14.62 12.74 -2.49
N ASP A 166 -14.74 13.68 -1.56
CA ASP A 166 -15.41 14.96 -1.72
C ASP A 166 -14.42 16.08 -1.43
N LEU A 167 -14.77 17.32 -1.73
CA LEU A 167 -13.99 18.47 -1.35
C LEU A 167 -14.51 19.02 -0.02
N ALA A 168 -13.63 19.13 0.95
CA ALA A 168 -13.89 19.80 2.22
C ALA A 168 -13.10 21.10 2.35
N VAL A 169 -13.61 22.04 3.11
CA VAL A 169 -12.96 23.31 3.43
C VAL A 169 -13.07 23.61 4.93
N ARG A 170 -11.98 24.13 5.52
CA ARG A 170 -11.95 24.66 6.88
C ARG A 170 -11.50 26.10 6.88
N SER A 171 -12.30 26.97 7.47
CA SER A 171 -11.96 28.36 7.72
C SER A 171 -12.18 28.67 9.21
N GLY A 172 -11.12 29.03 9.91
CA GLY A 172 -11.12 29.11 11.38
C GLY A 172 -11.48 27.75 11.99
N ASN A 173 -12.54 27.71 12.82
CA ASN A 173 -13.01 26.48 13.48
C ASN A 173 -14.17 25.78 12.74
N ARG A 174 -14.55 26.24 11.57
CA ARG A 174 -15.68 25.67 10.80
C ARG A 174 -15.16 24.83 9.65
N THR A 175 -15.50 23.56 9.67
CA THR A 175 -15.32 22.63 8.56
C THR A 175 -16.66 22.40 7.87
N ARG A 176 -16.67 22.37 6.54
CA ARG A 176 -17.83 22.01 5.74
C ARG A 176 -17.40 21.24 4.50
N GLN A 177 -18.18 20.26 4.11
CA GLN A 177 -18.08 19.61 2.82
C GLN A 177 -18.65 20.54 1.73
N LEU A 178 -17.97 20.62 0.59
CA LEU A 178 -18.36 21.47 -0.54
C LEU A 178 -19.05 20.70 -1.66
N THR A 179 -18.76 19.43 -1.80
CA THR A 179 -19.27 18.60 -2.87
C THR A 179 -19.93 17.33 -2.33
N SER A 180 -20.76 16.69 -3.14
CA SER A 180 -21.34 15.37 -2.91
C SER A 180 -21.16 14.56 -4.21
N LEU A 181 -19.90 14.32 -4.56
CA LEU A 181 -19.53 13.56 -5.75
C LEU A 181 -19.95 12.09 -5.59
N ASN A 182 -20.29 11.45 -6.70
CA ASN A 182 -20.73 10.06 -6.75
C ASN A 182 -22.05 9.75 -6.01
N GLU A 183 -22.83 10.75 -5.60
CA GLU A 183 -24.13 10.54 -4.95
C GLU A 183 -25.12 9.82 -5.86
N ASP A 184 -25.07 10.10 -7.16
CA ASP A 184 -25.87 9.46 -8.22
C ASP A 184 -25.65 7.93 -8.29
N VAL A 185 -24.49 7.45 -7.87
CA VAL A 185 -24.15 6.01 -7.80
C VAL A 185 -24.30 5.47 -6.39
N LEU A 186 -23.66 6.11 -5.41
CA LEU A 186 -23.54 5.58 -4.05
C LEU A 186 -24.83 5.64 -3.24
N ALA A 187 -25.71 6.62 -3.51
CA ALA A 187 -27.02 6.68 -2.85
C ALA A 187 -27.94 5.48 -3.17
N HIS A 188 -27.65 4.76 -4.24
CA HIS A 188 -28.42 3.60 -4.71
C HIS A 188 -27.70 2.26 -4.47
N ARG A 189 -26.65 2.24 -3.64
CA ARG A 189 -25.86 1.05 -3.34
C ARG A 189 -25.74 0.84 -1.84
N THR A 190 -25.85 -0.41 -1.42
CA THR A 190 -25.50 -0.81 -0.06
C THR A 190 -24.06 -1.32 -0.09
N LEU A 191 -23.20 -0.66 0.64
CA LEU A 191 -21.79 -1.01 0.73
C LEU A 191 -21.51 -1.87 1.96
N GLY A 192 -20.42 -2.64 1.90
CA GLY A 192 -19.87 -3.35 3.04
C GLY A 192 -19.41 -2.37 4.13
N LYS A 193 -19.50 -2.77 5.40
CA LYS A 193 -19.08 -1.95 6.54
C LYS A 193 -17.65 -2.27 6.94
N VAL A 194 -16.83 -1.24 7.11
CA VAL A 194 -15.44 -1.36 7.58
C VAL A 194 -15.42 -1.33 9.10
N HIS A 195 -14.68 -2.25 9.69
CA HIS A 195 -14.46 -2.40 11.13
C HIS A 195 -12.96 -2.48 11.40
N GLU A 196 -12.50 -1.88 12.47
CA GLU A 196 -11.12 -1.98 12.93
C GLU A 196 -10.92 -3.21 13.83
N ILE A 197 -9.74 -3.80 13.79
CA ILE A 197 -9.30 -4.89 14.65
C ILE A 197 -7.83 -4.67 15.04
N THR A 198 -7.50 -5.02 16.27
CA THR A 198 -6.11 -5.08 16.75
C THR A 198 -5.86 -6.45 17.33
N TYR A 199 -4.70 -7.02 17.06
CA TYR A 199 -4.29 -8.33 17.56
C TYR A 199 -2.76 -8.37 17.72
N ASN A 200 -2.27 -9.39 18.40
CA ASN A 200 -0.84 -9.58 18.61
C ASN A 200 -0.29 -10.64 17.66
N SER A 201 0.85 -10.36 17.05
CA SER A 201 1.59 -11.34 16.26
C SER A 201 1.99 -12.54 17.10
N SER A 202 1.81 -13.74 16.56
CA SER A 202 2.24 -14.99 17.19
C SER A 202 3.76 -15.14 17.23
N PHE A 203 4.50 -14.36 16.43
CA PHE A 203 5.95 -14.42 16.37
C PHE A 203 6.60 -13.85 17.64
N ASP A 204 6.19 -12.67 18.08
CA ASP A 204 6.84 -11.94 19.16
C ASP A 204 5.91 -11.09 20.03
N GLY A 205 4.58 -11.13 19.76
CA GLY A 205 3.59 -10.34 20.47
C GLY A 205 3.46 -8.89 19.99
N THR A 206 4.11 -8.51 18.90
CA THR A 206 3.95 -7.18 18.29
C THR A 206 2.48 -6.90 17.99
N GLU A 207 1.98 -5.73 18.43
CA GLU A 207 0.61 -5.29 18.14
C GLU A 207 0.47 -4.93 16.66
N ILE A 208 -0.52 -5.54 15.99
CA ILE A 208 -0.84 -5.31 14.59
C ILE A 208 -2.25 -4.71 14.50
N GLN A 209 -2.39 -3.62 13.74
CA GLN A 209 -3.67 -3.00 13.41
C GLN A 209 -4.12 -3.46 12.04
N GLY A 210 -5.41 -3.79 11.93
CA GLY A 210 -6.04 -4.15 10.67
C GLY A 210 -7.49 -3.73 10.61
N TRP A 211 -8.11 -4.01 9.50
CA TRP A 211 -9.54 -3.76 9.26
C TRP A 211 -10.17 -4.94 8.54
N TYR A 212 -11.46 -5.11 8.76
CA TYR A 212 -12.23 -6.05 7.97
C TYR A 212 -13.53 -5.42 7.47
N VAL A 213 -13.96 -5.85 6.31
CA VAL A 213 -15.17 -5.37 5.66
C VAL A 213 -16.17 -6.49 5.60
N THR A 214 -17.34 -6.27 6.24
CA THR A 214 -18.44 -7.23 6.19
C THR A 214 -19.32 -7.00 4.96
N PRO A 215 -19.87 -8.04 4.34
CA PRO A 215 -20.73 -7.90 3.18
C PRO A 215 -22.00 -7.06 3.45
N PRO A 216 -22.62 -6.48 2.40
CA PRO A 216 -23.95 -5.88 2.53
C PRO A 216 -24.95 -6.91 3.09
N GLY A 217 -25.77 -6.50 4.06
CA GLY A 217 -26.73 -7.41 4.70
C GLY A 217 -26.11 -8.45 5.64
N PHE A 218 -24.90 -8.19 6.12
CA PHE A 218 -24.20 -9.07 7.06
C PHE A 218 -25.05 -9.50 8.23
N ASP A 219 -25.04 -10.80 8.50
CA ASP A 219 -25.73 -11.45 9.64
C ASP A 219 -24.67 -12.22 10.47
N PRO A 220 -24.38 -11.83 11.71
CA PRO A 220 -23.35 -12.46 12.51
C PRO A 220 -23.63 -13.91 12.90
N SER A 221 -24.83 -14.43 12.63
CA SER A 221 -25.18 -15.83 12.85
C SER A 221 -24.81 -16.76 11.69
N LYS A 222 -24.32 -16.20 10.58
CA LYS A 222 -23.88 -16.92 9.38
C LYS A 222 -22.36 -16.95 9.29
N ASN A 223 -21.85 -17.94 8.59
CA ASN A 223 -20.43 -18.03 8.25
C ASN A 223 -20.17 -17.48 6.85
N TYR A 224 -19.03 -16.79 6.70
CA TYR A 224 -18.64 -16.11 5.47
C TYR A 224 -17.23 -16.53 5.04
N PRO A 225 -16.97 -16.72 3.74
CA PRO A 225 -15.61 -16.90 3.24
C PRO A 225 -14.76 -15.65 3.55
N LEU A 226 -13.47 -15.86 3.80
CA LEU A 226 -12.51 -14.79 4.11
C LEU A 226 -11.54 -14.57 2.95
N ILE A 227 -11.35 -13.33 2.56
CA ILE A 227 -10.20 -12.90 1.74
C ILE A 227 -9.24 -12.12 2.64
N LEU A 228 -7.99 -12.58 2.74
CA LEU A 228 -6.86 -11.79 3.22
C LEU A 228 -6.30 -10.97 2.04
N GLU A 229 -6.37 -9.64 2.12
CA GLU A 229 -5.82 -8.70 1.13
C GLU A 229 -4.57 -8.03 1.70
N ILE A 230 -3.39 -8.32 1.14
CA ILE A 230 -2.10 -7.83 1.62
C ILE A 230 -1.65 -6.63 0.80
N HIS A 231 -1.28 -5.53 1.46
CA HIS A 231 -0.81 -4.32 0.79
C HIS A 231 0.59 -4.47 0.17
N GLY A 232 0.88 -3.64 -0.81
CA GLY A 232 2.22 -3.53 -1.40
C GLY A 232 3.09 -2.53 -0.64
N GLY A 233 4.32 -2.42 -1.06
CA GLY A 233 5.35 -1.57 -0.46
C GLY A 233 6.65 -2.37 -0.30
N PRO A 234 6.94 -3.05 0.85
CA PRO A 234 6.12 -3.28 2.05
C PRO A 234 5.91 -2.05 2.94
N HIS A 235 6.79 -1.05 2.84
CA HIS A 235 6.69 0.22 3.57
C HIS A 235 5.60 1.11 2.96
N ALA A 236 4.36 0.83 3.31
CA ALA A 236 3.14 1.55 2.98
C ALA A 236 2.10 1.29 4.08
N ALA A 237 0.91 1.89 4.00
CA ALA A 237 -0.16 1.62 4.94
C ALA A 237 -1.52 1.57 4.23
N TYR A 238 -2.35 0.61 4.64
CA TYR A 238 -3.79 0.62 4.44
C TYR A 238 -4.48 1.35 5.60
N GLY A 239 -5.76 1.67 5.42
CA GLY A 239 -6.57 2.28 6.45
C GLY A 239 -8.07 2.12 6.17
N PRO A 240 -8.93 2.78 6.97
CA PRO A 240 -10.38 2.69 6.81
C PRO A 240 -10.88 3.55 5.65
N HIS A 241 -10.26 3.42 4.47
CA HIS A 241 -10.55 4.20 3.28
C HIS A 241 -11.46 3.45 2.30
N PHE A 242 -12.16 4.21 1.45
CA PHE A 242 -12.94 3.62 0.38
C PHE A 242 -12.05 2.85 -0.59
N SER A 243 -12.45 1.62 -0.89
CA SER A 243 -11.80 0.76 -1.87
C SER A 243 -12.84 0.07 -2.74
N ALA A 244 -12.84 0.37 -4.04
CA ALA A 244 -13.76 -0.25 -4.98
C ALA A 244 -13.52 -1.76 -5.10
N GLU A 245 -12.28 -2.20 -5.02
CA GLU A 245 -11.89 -3.62 -5.08
C GLU A 245 -12.41 -4.38 -3.85
N VAL A 246 -12.14 -3.86 -2.64
CA VAL A 246 -12.60 -4.47 -1.40
C VAL A 246 -14.14 -4.48 -1.30
N GLN A 247 -14.79 -3.37 -1.70
CA GLN A 247 -16.25 -3.30 -1.74
C GLN A 247 -16.84 -4.28 -2.76
N ARG A 248 -16.16 -4.53 -3.88
CA ARG A 248 -16.59 -5.53 -4.85
C ARG A 248 -16.49 -6.96 -4.31
N TYR A 249 -15.40 -7.28 -3.60
CA TYR A 249 -15.27 -8.58 -2.91
C TYR A 249 -16.36 -8.76 -1.84
N ALA A 250 -16.60 -7.74 -1.03
CA ALA A 250 -17.64 -7.77 -0.01
C ALA A 250 -19.05 -7.94 -0.61
N ALA A 251 -19.32 -7.33 -1.79
CA ALA A 251 -20.59 -7.48 -2.49
C ALA A 251 -20.85 -8.91 -2.99
N GLU A 252 -19.80 -9.72 -3.22
CA GLU A 252 -19.89 -11.16 -3.54
C GLU A 252 -19.98 -12.06 -2.30
N GLY A 253 -20.17 -11.46 -1.12
CA GLY A 253 -20.42 -12.20 0.10
C GLY A 253 -19.16 -12.58 0.88
N TYR A 254 -17.99 -12.08 0.52
CA TYR A 254 -16.75 -12.29 1.28
C TYR A 254 -16.64 -11.31 2.46
N VAL A 255 -16.14 -11.76 3.58
CA VAL A 255 -15.49 -10.87 4.55
C VAL A 255 -14.07 -10.61 4.03
N VAL A 256 -13.70 -9.35 3.91
CA VAL A 256 -12.36 -8.96 3.42
C VAL A 256 -11.57 -8.40 4.59
N PHE A 257 -10.47 -9.04 4.94
CA PHE A 257 -9.56 -8.62 5.99
C PHE A 257 -8.25 -8.11 5.39
N TYR A 258 -7.72 -7.03 5.95
CA TYR A 258 -6.41 -6.48 5.62
C TYR A 258 -5.77 -5.85 6.85
N ASP A 259 -4.46 -5.89 6.92
CA ASP A 259 -3.68 -5.41 8.04
C ASP A 259 -2.54 -4.49 7.61
N ASN A 260 -1.97 -3.80 8.60
CA ASN A 260 -0.67 -3.15 8.51
C ASN A 260 0.34 -3.98 9.30
N HIS A 261 0.88 -5.01 8.65
CA HIS A 261 1.89 -5.89 9.21
C HIS A 261 3.17 -5.12 9.57
N ARG A 262 4.08 -5.74 10.34
CA ARG A 262 5.39 -5.13 10.62
C ARG A 262 6.06 -4.63 9.34
N GLY A 263 6.76 -3.51 9.43
CA GLY A 263 7.34 -2.84 8.27
C GLY A 263 6.42 -1.84 7.58
N SER A 264 5.13 -1.79 7.92
CA SER A 264 4.23 -0.75 7.41
C SER A 264 4.65 0.63 7.91
N THR A 265 4.39 1.67 7.09
CA THR A 265 4.47 3.08 7.51
C THR A 265 3.29 3.45 8.40
N SER A 266 3.22 4.69 8.89
CA SER A 266 2.10 5.17 9.72
C SER A 266 2.21 4.90 11.23
N TYR A 267 3.24 4.15 11.68
CA TYR A 267 3.43 3.73 13.07
C TYR A 267 4.76 4.19 13.69
N GLY A 268 5.54 4.97 12.96
CA GLY A 268 6.87 5.42 13.34
C GLY A 268 8.01 4.61 12.72
N GLU A 269 9.24 5.14 12.84
CA GLU A 269 10.42 4.56 12.20
C GLU A 269 10.72 3.16 12.73
N ASP A 270 10.63 2.95 14.04
CA ASP A 270 10.95 1.66 14.68
C ASP A 270 10.07 0.52 14.17
N PHE A 271 8.76 0.76 14.00
CA PHE A 271 7.84 -0.24 13.45
C PHE A 271 8.13 -0.55 11.98
N ALA A 272 8.39 0.49 11.18
CA ALA A 272 8.73 0.34 9.77
C ALA A 272 10.04 -0.44 9.57
N LEU A 273 11.02 -0.30 10.45
CA LEU A 273 12.31 -1.00 10.42
C LEU A 273 12.25 -2.45 10.91
N LEU A 274 11.14 -2.94 11.45
CA LEU A 274 11.01 -4.37 11.84
C LEU A 274 11.24 -5.33 10.66
N LEU A 275 11.08 -4.86 9.41
CA LEU A 275 11.39 -5.61 8.19
C LEU A 275 12.69 -5.19 7.50
N GLU A 276 13.55 -4.41 8.17
CA GLU A 276 14.86 -4.04 7.60
C GLU A 276 15.65 -5.29 7.20
N HIS A 277 15.97 -5.40 5.89
CA HIS A 277 16.70 -6.54 5.29
C HIS A 277 16.03 -7.92 5.42
N LYS A 278 14.75 -7.99 5.79
CA LYS A 278 14.07 -9.27 6.11
C LYS A 278 12.88 -9.61 5.21
N TYR A 279 12.44 -8.73 4.36
CA TYR A 279 11.25 -8.99 3.54
C TYR A 279 11.54 -9.97 2.39
N SER A 280 10.78 -11.05 2.15
CA SER A 280 9.71 -11.59 2.99
C SER A 280 10.29 -12.55 4.04
N SER A 281 9.56 -12.80 5.11
CA SER A 281 10.04 -13.59 6.24
C SER A 281 8.90 -14.36 6.94
N GLU A 282 9.28 -15.24 7.85
CA GLU A 282 8.33 -15.89 8.76
C GLU A 282 7.71 -14.89 9.75
N GLU A 283 8.40 -13.76 10.01
CA GLU A 283 7.95 -12.74 10.94
C GLU A 283 6.71 -12.00 10.40
N ASP A 284 6.75 -11.49 9.16
CA ASP A 284 5.61 -10.85 8.52
C ASP A 284 4.50 -11.84 8.15
N ALA A 285 4.87 -13.08 7.79
CA ALA A 285 3.91 -14.15 7.59
C ALA A 285 3.10 -14.47 8.87
N ALA A 286 3.76 -14.46 10.03
CA ALA A 286 3.10 -14.67 11.31
C ALA A 286 2.12 -13.53 11.67
N ASP A 287 2.42 -12.28 11.29
CA ASP A 287 1.50 -11.16 11.49
C ASP A 287 0.19 -11.40 10.73
N HIS A 288 0.27 -11.72 9.44
CA HIS A 288 -0.89 -12.01 8.61
C HIS A 288 -1.70 -13.20 9.10
N MET A 289 -1.03 -14.31 9.47
CA MET A 289 -1.71 -15.52 9.95
C MET A 289 -2.35 -15.31 11.30
N SER A 290 -1.74 -14.54 12.20
CA SER A 290 -2.36 -14.14 13.47
C SER A 290 -3.63 -13.31 13.26
N GLY A 291 -3.65 -12.48 12.22
CA GLY A 291 -4.83 -11.73 11.80
C GLY A 291 -5.96 -12.64 11.28
N VAL A 292 -5.62 -13.65 10.47
CA VAL A 292 -6.59 -14.67 10.03
C VAL A 292 -7.18 -15.40 11.24
N ASP A 293 -6.34 -15.81 12.20
CA ASP A 293 -6.81 -16.47 13.44
C ASP A 293 -7.71 -15.56 14.28
N ALA A 294 -7.36 -14.27 14.37
CA ALA A 294 -8.19 -13.29 15.07
C ALA A 294 -9.53 -13.06 14.37
N MET A 295 -9.59 -13.17 13.04
CA MET A 295 -10.86 -13.13 12.30
C MET A 295 -11.70 -14.37 12.52
N ILE A 296 -11.11 -15.57 12.47
CA ILE A 296 -11.80 -16.84 12.77
C ILE A 296 -12.38 -16.81 14.18
N ALA A 297 -11.63 -16.31 15.16
CA ALA A 297 -12.08 -16.20 16.53
C ALA A 297 -13.32 -15.30 16.73
N LYS A 298 -13.72 -14.50 15.73
CA LYS A 298 -14.98 -13.74 15.76
C LYS A 298 -16.23 -14.62 15.58
N GLY A 299 -16.08 -15.86 15.09
CA GLY A 299 -17.14 -16.86 15.03
C GLY A 299 -18.12 -16.73 13.85
N PHE A 300 -17.79 -15.91 12.84
CA PHE A 300 -18.56 -15.77 11.61
C PHE A 300 -17.73 -16.00 10.34
N ILE A 301 -16.52 -16.52 10.47
CA ILE A 301 -15.69 -16.91 9.32
C ILE A 301 -15.86 -18.40 9.05
N ASP A 302 -16.03 -18.72 7.79
CA ASP A 302 -15.99 -20.09 7.28
C ASP A 302 -14.54 -20.51 7.09
N GLU A 303 -14.03 -21.35 7.98
CA GLU A 303 -12.64 -21.81 7.98
C GLU A 303 -12.30 -22.72 6.80
N ASP A 304 -13.30 -23.30 6.14
CA ASP A 304 -13.16 -24.12 4.92
C ASP A 304 -13.09 -23.26 3.65
N ASN A 305 -13.22 -21.93 3.77
CA ASN A 305 -13.22 -20.97 2.66
C ASN A 305 -12.32 -19.76 2.92
N LEU A 306 -11.01 -20.00 3.01
CA LEU A 306 -9.99 -18.97 3.22
C LEU A 306 -9.23 -18.70 1.92
N PHE A 307 -9.09 -17.43 1.55
CA PHE A 307 -8.43 -16.98 0.33
C PHE A 307 -7.42 -15.89 0.64
N VAL A 308 -6.36 -15.78 -0.18
CA VAL A 308 -5.34 -14.74 -0.01
C VAL A 308 -5.00 -14.08 -1.34
N THR A 309 -4.87 -12.76 -1.31
CA THR A 309 -4.39 -11.97 -2.44
C THR A 309 -3.59 -10.77 -2.00
N GLY A 310 -2.76 -10.27 -2.89
CA GLY A 310 -2.01 -9.06 -2.69
C GLY A 310 -1.29 -8.63 -3.96
N GLY A 311 -0.76 -7.41 -3.97
CA GLY A 311 -0.04 -6.93 -5.15
C GLY A 311 1.31 -6.31 -4.82
N SER A 312 2.29 -6.49 -5.72
CA SER A 312 3.67 -6.04 -5.47
C SER A 312 4.25 -6.75 -4.24
N ALA A 313 4.66 -6.03 -3.20
CA ALA A 313 5.05 -6.67 -1.96
C ALA A 313 3.94 -7.59 -1.40
N GLY A 314 2.66 -7.19 -1.42
CA GLY A 314 1.57 -8.09 -1.04
C GLY A 314 1.48 -9.35 -1.92
N GLY A 315 1.83 -9.25 -3.21
CA GLY A 315 1.94 -10.42 -4.10
C GLY A 315 3.13 -11.33 -3.73
N ILE A 316 4.22 -10.74 -3.26
CA ILE A 316 5.37 -11.49 -2.73
C ILE A 316 4.96 -12.25 -1.46
N ALA A 317 4.31 -11.54 -0.50
CA ALA A 317 3.81 -12.14 0.72
C ALA A 317 2.81 -13.27 0.43
N THR A 318 1.86 -13.06 -0.50
CA THR A 318 0.93 -14.10 -0.96
C THR A 318 1.67 -15.35 -1.46
N ALA A 319 2.63 -15.18 -2.37
CA ALA A 319 3.40 -16.30 -2.92
C ALA A 319 4.33 -16.96 -1.87
N TYR A 320 4.79 -16.21 -0.88
CA TYR A 320 5.59 -16.73 0.22
C TYR A 320 4.73 -17.53 1.22
N LEU A 321 3.54 -16.99 1.58
CA LEU A 321 2.59 -17.62 2.49
C LEU A 321 2.14 -18.99 2.01
N VAL A 322 1.77 -19.14 0.72
CA VAL A 322 1.35 -20.45 0.20
C VAL A 322 2.47 -21.50 0.18
N GLY A 323 3.72 -21.08 0.36
CA GLY A 323 4.86 -21.98 0.58
C GLY A 323 5.10 -22.32 2.06
N LEU A 324 4.48 -21.57 2.99
CA LEU A 324 4.57 -21.78 4.44
C LEU A 324 3.37 -22.52 5.01
N THR A 325 2.17 -22.37 4.41
CA THR A 325 0.93 -22.94 4.93
C THR A 325 0.02 -23.40 3.79
N ASP A 326 -0.81 -24.40 4.04
CA ASP A 326 -1.83 -24.95 3.15
C ASP A 326 -3.27 -24.54 3.55
N ARG A 327 -3.41 -23.57 4.45
CA ARG A 327 -4.74 -23.13 4.97
C ARG A 327 -5.62 -22.44 3.94
N PHE A 328 -5.05 -21.92 2.84
CA PHE A 328 -5.83 -21.20 1.83
C PHE A 328 -6.33 -22.12 0.74
N ASN A 329 -7.62 -22.00 0.40
CA ASN A 329 -8.26 -22.76 -0.70
C ASN A 329 -7.72 -22.32 -2.06
N ALA A 330 -7.45 -21.03 -2.24
CA ALA A 330 -6.77 -20.48 -3.40
C ALA A 330 -6.08 -19.15 -3.10
N ALA A 331 -5.11 -18.80 -3.94
CA ALA A 331 -4.31 -17.59 -3.83
C ALA A 331 -4.21 -16.85 -5.17
N VAL A 332 -4.08 -15.51 -5.10
CA VAL A 332 -3.78 -14.68 -6.26
C VAL A 332 -2.61 -13.75 -5.96
N ALA A 333 -1.45 -14.01 -6.52
CA ALA A 333 -0.28 -13.15 -6.41
C ALA A 333 -0.22 -12.19 -7.62
N ALA A 334 -0.58 -10.91 -7.39
CA ALA A 334 -0.53 -9.91 -8.44
C ALA A 334 0.84 -9.22 -8.48
N LYS A 335 1.48 -9.22 -9.66
CA LYS A 335 2.78 -8.57 -9.90
C LYS A 335 3.80 -8.82 -8.77
N PRO A 336 4.07 -10.10 -8.43
CA PRO A 336 4.98 -10.48 -7.36
C PRO A 336 6.44 -10.38 -7.78
N VAL A 337 7.36 -10.34 -6.81
CA VAL A 337 8.72 -10.86 -6.98
C VAL A 337 8.72 -12.31 -6.49
N ILE A 338 9.30 -13.18 -7.27
CA ILE A 338 9.37 -14.61 -6.94
C ILE A 338 10.80 -15.07 -6.66
N ASN A 339 11.75 -14.44 -7.32
CA ASN A 339 13.16 -14.74 -7.19
C ASN A 339 13.97 -13.45 -7.08
N TRP A 340 14.42 -13.13 -5.89
CA TRP A 340 15.18 -11.91 -5.64
C TRP A 340 16.52 -11.86 -6.37
N LEU A 341 17.11 -13.02 -6.71
CA LEU A 341 18.35 -13.07 -7.49
C LEU A 341 18.15 -12.58 -8.93
N SER A 342 17.06 -13.01 -9.59
CA SER A 342 16.75 -12.55 -10.94
C SER A 342 16.22 -11.13 -10.96
N LYS A 343 15.30 -10.80 -10.04
CA LYS A 343 14.63 -9.50 -9.99
C LYS A 343 15.60 -8.36 -9.75
N THR A 344 16.55 -8.52 -8.81
CA THR A 344 17.42 -7.43 -8.38
C THR A 344 18.19 -6.79 -9.53
N LEU A 345 18.63 -7.57 -10.54
CA LEU A 345 19.41 -7.07 -11.67
C LEU A 345 18.61 -6.91 -12.97
N THR A 346 17.30 -7.15 -12.96
CA THR A 346 16.44 -6.99 -14.14
C THR A 346 15.36 -5.90 -13.98
N ALA A 347 15.17 -5.40 -12.76
CA ALA A 347 14.16 -4.39 -12.48
C ALA A 347 14.70 -2.95 -12.60
N ASP A 348 13.80 -1.99 -12.79
CA ASP A 348 14.09 -0.56 -12.83
C ASP A 348 14.59 0.02 -11.49
N SER A 349 14.44 -0.74 -10.39
CA SER A 349 14.77 -0.33 -9.02
C SER A 349 15.98 -1.07 -8.45
N TYR A 350 16.89 -1.56 -9.29
CA TYR A 350 18.04 -2.40 -8.86
C TYR A 350 18.91 -1.74 -7.78
N ILE A 351 19.11 -0.42 -7.85
CA ILE A 351 19.91 0.31 -6.87
C ILE A 351 19.23 0.29 -5.51
N PHE A 352 17.89 0.47 -5.45
CA PHE A 352 17.15 0.39 -4.20
C PHE A 352 17.33 -0.97 -3.53
N GLN A 353 17.23 -2.08 -4.29
CA GLN A 353 17.45 -3.41 -3.73
C GLN A 353 18.87 -3.61 -3.22
N THR A 354 19.87 -3.19 -3.97
CA THR A 354 21.28 -3.45 -3.65
C THR A 354 21.88 -2.52 -2.62
N HIS A 355 21.29 -1.35 -2.36
CA HIS A 355 21.84 -0.34 -1.45
C HIS A 355 20.98 -0.10 -0.22
N HIS A 356 19.68 -0.47 -0.25
CA HIS A 356 18.75 -0.17 0.84
C HIS A 356 18.01 -1.42 1.34
N GLN A 357 17.48 -2.26 0.44
CA GLN A 357 16.65 -3.40 0.83
C GLN A 357 17.46 -4.59 1.30
N PHE A 358 18.59 -4.89 0.66
CA PHE A 358 19.48 -5.99 1.03
C PHE A 358 20.80 -5.47 1.61
N PRO A 359 21.37 -6.14 2.62
CA PRO A 359 22.59 -5.68 3.29
C PRO A 359 23.86 -5.92 2.49
N VAL A 360 23.81 -6.79 1.47
CA VAL A 360 24.94 -7.23 0.63
C VAL A 360 24.51 -7.39 -0.81
N LEU A 361 25.47 -7.42 -1.73
CA LEU A 361 25.18 -7.64 -3.16
C LEU A 361 24.85 -9.11 -3.46
N PRO A 362 24.08 -9.40 -4.55
CA PRO A 362 23.59 -10.77 -4.83
C PRO A 362 24.67 -11.82 -4.97
N TRP A 363 25.85 -11.45 -5.45
CA TRP A 363 27.00 -12.35 -5.63
C TRP A 363 27.86 -12.52 -4.37
N GLU A 364 27.69 -11.69 -3.35
CA GLU A 364 28.37 -11.80 -2.06
C GLU A 364 27.68 -12.77 -1.12
N ASP A 365 26.35 -12.72 -1.03
CA ASP A 365 25.53 -13.70 -0.30
C ASP A 365 24.23 -14.04 -1.07
N PRO A 366 24.30 -14.91 -2.07
CA PRO A 366 23.12 -15.31 -2.84
C PRO A 366 22.09 -16.05 -1.99
N MET A 367 22.49 -16.68 -0.88
CA MET A 367 21.57 -17.40 0.01
C MET A 367 20.68 -16.45 0.82
N HIS A 368 21.14 -15.23 1.13
CA HIS A 368 20.30 -14.21 1.75
C HIS A 368 19.12 -13.84 0.83
N TYR A 369 19.38 -13.68 -0.47
CA TYR A 369 18.34 -13.41 -1.49
C TYR A 369 17.43 -14.62 -1.71
N TRP A 370 18.02 -15.82 -1.82
CA TRP A 370 17.26 -17.05 -2.08
C TRP A 370 16.23 -17.35 -1.00
N LYS A 371 16.62 -17.32 0.28
CA LYS A 371 15.71 -17.60 1.40
C LYS A 371 14.55 -16.60 1.54
N ARG A 372 14.67 -15.39 0.96
CA ARG A 372 13.62 -14.37 0.88
C ARG A 372 12.75 -14.51 -0.38
N SER A 373 13.12 -15.40 -1.27
CA SER A 373 12.40 -15.63 -2.53
C SER A 373 11.29 -16.65 -2.35
N PRO A 374 10.03 -16.35 -2.72
CA PRO A 374 8.95 -17.34 -2.71
C PRO A 374 9.30 -18.64 -3.47
N LEU A 375 10.12 -18.52 -4.53
CA LEU A 375 10.58 -19.68 -5.31
C LEU A 375 11.34 -20.71 -4.47
N SER A 376 12.00 -20.29 -3.38
CA SER A 376 12.70 -21.22 -2.48
C SER A 376 11.74 -22.17 -1.75
N LEU A 377 10.49 -21.77 -1.61
CA LEU A 377 9.43 -22.51 -0.91
C LEU A 377 8.47 -23.22 -1.88
N VAL A 378 8.60 -23.04 -3.20
CA VAL A 378 7.66 -23.59 -4.19
C VAL A 378 7.49 -25.11 -4.07
N GLY A 379 8.51 -25.79 -3.55
CA GLY A 379 8.48 -27.22 -3.24
C GLY A 379 7.36 -27.63 -2.27
N ASN A 380 6.87 -26.75 -1.43
CA ASN A 380 5.83 -26.99 -0.44
C ASN A 380 4.42 -26.59 -0.91
N VAL A 381 4.32 -25.79 -1.98
CA VAL A 381 3.03 -25.21 -2.41
C VAL A 381 2.08 -26.31 -2.89
N THR A 382 0.90 -26.37 -2.29
CA THR A 382 -0.25 -27.20 -2.68
C THR A 382 -1.45 -26.34 -3.07
N THR A 383 -1.51 -25.10 -2.58
CA THR A 383 -2.60 -24.14 -2.81
C THR A 383 -2.69 -23.74 -4.28
N PRO A 384 -3.84 -23.90 -4.95
CA PRO A 384 -4.09 -23.36 -6.28
C PRO A 384 -3.75 -21.87 -6.35
N THR A 385 -2.83 -21.48 -7.23
CA THR A 385 -2.29 -20.10 -7.22
C THR A 385 -2.32 -19.49 -8.61
N MET A 386 -3.03 -18.36 -8.73
CA MET A 386 -3.06 -17.53 -9.94
C MET A 386 -2.02 -16.42 -9.85
N LEU A 387 -1.32 -16.15 -10.96
CA LEU A 387 -0.42 -15.02 -11.13
C LEU A 387 -1.09 -13.98 -12.06
N LEU A 388 -0.92 -12.68 -11.79
CA LEU A 388 -1.46 -11.62 -12.62
C LEU A 388 -0.45 -10.47 -12.73
N THR A 389 0.09 -10.18 -13.93
CA THR A 389 1.16 -9.19 -14.10
C THR A 389 1.02 -8.44 -15.43
N GLY A 390 1.41 -7.16 -15.42
CA GLY A 390 1.51 -6.34 -16.63
C GLY A 390 2.70 -6.77 -17.51
N GLU A 391 2.51 -6.78 -18.83
CA GLU A 391 3.59 -7.15 -19.75
C GLU A 391 4.72 -6.12 -19.80
N GLU A 392 4.42 -4.85 -19.48
CA GLU A 392 5.38 -3.74 -19.40
C GLU A 392 5.73 -3.39 -17.94
N ASP A 393 5.64 -4.35 -17.03
CA ASP A 393 6.04 -4.17 -15.65
C ASP A 393 7.57 -4.29 -15.53
N HIS A 394 8.24 -3.15 -15.34
CA HIS A 394 9.68 -3.09 -15.13
C HIS A 394 10.07 -3.06 -13.64
N ARG A 395 9.10 -2.92 -12.72
CA ARG A 395 9.30 -2.94 -11.26
C ARG A 395 9.37 -4.37 -10.72
N THR A 396 8.44 -5.20 -11.15
CA THR A 396 8.41 -6.64 -10.91
C THR A 396 8.19 -7.31 -12.28
N PRO A 397 9.29 -7.53 -13.02
CA PRO A 397 9.21 -8.02 -14.40
C PRO A 397 8.34 -9.26 -14.54
N ILE A 398 7.59 -9.35 -15.64
CA ILE A 398 6.65 -10.46 -15.88
C ILE A 398 7.31 -11.83 -15.76
N THR A 399 8.61 -11.92 -16.03
CA THR A 399 9.42 -13.12 -15.87
C THR A 399 9.43 -13.68 -14.46
N GLU A 400 9.18 -12.85 -13.44
CA GLU A 400 9.00 -13.30 -12.06
C GLU A 400 7.73 -14.17 -11.94
N SER A 401 6.61 -13.68 -12.46
CA SER A 401 5.37 -14.47 -12.50
C SER A 401 5.48 -15.71 -13.37
N GLU A 402 6.20 -15.65 -14.49
CA GLU A 402 6.46 -16.81 -15.36
C GLU A 402 7.26 -17.91 -14.65
N GLN A 403 8.27 -17.55 -13.84
CA GLN A 403 9.03 -18.52 -13.04
C GLN A 403 8.12 -19.30 -12.08
N PHE A 404 7.27 -18.61 -11.33
CA PHE A 404 6.39 -19.27 -10.35
C PHE A 404 5.32 -20.12 -11.03
N TYR A 405 4.69 -19.58 -12.10
CA TYR A 405 3.72 -20.31 -12.91
C TYR A 405 4.31 -21.63 -13.43
N GLN A 406 5.51 -21.59 -14.02
CA GLN A 406 6.15 -22.78 -14.56
C GLN A 406 6.53 -23.77 -13.45
N ALA A 407 7.04 -23.28 -12.32
CA ALA A 407 7.36 -24.13 -11.18
C ALA A 407 6.13 -24.84 -10.62
N LEU A 408 5.00 -24.14 -10.47
CA LEU A 408 3.72 -24.73 -10.05
C LEU A 408 3.22 -25.78 -11.06
N LYS A 409 3.31 -25.50 -12.37
CA LYS A 409 2.97 -26.47 -13.42
C LYS A 409 3.80 -27.76 -13.34
N LEU A 410 5.12 -27.63 -13.14
CA LEU A 410 6.01 -28.78 -12.97
C LEU A 410 5.67 -29.62 -11.73
N ARG A 411 5.13 -28.97 -10.69
CA ARG A 411 4.67 -29.65 -9.48
C ARG A 411 3.26 -30.24 -9.60
N GLY A 412 2.53 -29.95 -10.68
CA GLY A 412 1.14 -30.40 -10.85
C GLY A 412 0.14 -29.59 -9.99
N VAL A 413 0.54 -28.43 -9.45
CA VAL A 413 -0.36 -27.52 -8.73
C VAL A 413 -1.21 -26.74 -9.75
N ASP A 414 -2.52 -26.62 -9.51
CA ASP A 414 -3.37 -25.83 -10.40
C ASP A 414 -2.97 -24.37 -10.37
N THR A 415 -2.75 -23.79 -11.54
CA THR A 415 -2.23 -22.44 -11.69
C THR A 415 -2.63 -21.80 -12.99
N MET A 416 -2.77 -20.48 -12.98
CA MET A 416 -3.06 -19.63 -14.13
C MET A 416 -2.12 -18.44 -14.14
N LEU A 417 -1.70 -17.99 -15.31
CA LEU A 417 -0.98 -16.72 -15.50
C LEU A 417 -1.81 -15.80 -16.36
N ILE A 418 -2.27 -14.68 -15.76
CA ILE A 418 -2.93 -13.59 -16.47
C ILE A 418 -1.88 -12.54 -16.84
N ARG A 419 -1.69 -12.36 -18.14
CA ARG A 419 -0.84 -11.32 -18.72
C ARG A 419 -1.71 -10.12 -19.09
N VAL A 420 -1.38 -8.92 -18.61
CA VAL A 420 -2.13 -7.70 -18.91
C VAL A 420 -1.39 -6.89 -19.97
N PRO A 421 -1.85 -6.92 -21.24
CA PRO A 421 -1.14 -6.28 -22.35
C PRO A 421 -0.98 -4.77 -22.15
N GLY A 422 0.22 -4.24 -22.47
CA GLY A 422 0.55 -2.82 -22.40
C GLY A 422 0.37 -2.23 -21.00
N SER A 423 0.41 -3.03 -19.94
CA SER A 423 0.29 -2.55 -18.56
C SER A 423 1.65 -2.55 -17.87
N SER A 424 1.97 -1.42 -17.27
CA SER A 424 3.07 -1.29 -16.32
C SER A 424 2.68 -1.85 -14.95
N HIS A 425 3.52 -1.62 -13.93
CA HIS A 425 3.26 -1.99 -12.54
C HIS A 425 1.91 -1.50 -12.00
N GLY A 426 1.41 -0.36 -12.49
CA GLY A 426 0.11 0.22 -12.13
C GLY A 426 -1.07 -0.41 -12.88
N ILE A 427 -1.30 -1.72 -12.79
CA ILE A 427 -2.37 -2.45 -13.52
C ILE A 427 -3.72 -1.74 -13.39
N ALA A 428 -4.09 -1.32 -12.20
CA ALA A 428 -5.38 -0.68 -11.89
C ALA A 428 -5.44 0.81 -12.29
N ALA A 429 -4.44 1.35 -12.99
CA ALA A 429 -4.41 2.75 -13.43
C ALA A 429 -5.52 3.09 -14.45
N ARG A 430 -6.08 2.08 -15.12
CA ARG A 430 -7.26 2.24 -16.00
C ARG A 430 -8.45 1.54 -15.37
N PRO A 431 -9.65 2.18 -15.32
CA PRO A 431 -10.85 1.58 -14.73
C PRO A 431 -11.19 0.19 -15.29
N SER A 432 -11.08 0.00 -16.61
CA SER A 432 -11.33 -1.30 -17.26
C SER A 432 -10.37 -2.40 -16.78
N ARG A 433 -9.11 -2.06 -16.49
CA ARG A 433 -8.12 -3.02 -15.97
C ARG A 433 -8.36 -3.31 -14.48
N LEU A 434 -8.80 -2.31 -13.71
CA LEU A 434 -9.21 -2.53 -12.31
C LEU A 434 -10.38 -3.54 -12.27
N ILE A 435 -11.41 -3.33 -13.09
CA ILE A 435 -12.56 -4.24 -13.20
C ILE A 435 -12.07 -5.64 -13.60
N ALA A 436 -11.31 -5.76 -14.70
CA ALA A 436 -10.83 -7.05 -15.18
C ALA A 436 -9.98 -7.78 -14.12
N LYS A 437 -9.09 -7.07 -13.41
CA LYS A 437 -8.31 -7.64 -12.31
C LYS A 437 -9.22 -8.21 -11.22
N THR A 438 -10.16 -7.41 -10.74
CA THR A 438 -11.06 -7.77 -9.63
C THR A 438 -11.93 -8.97 -9.98
N GLU A 439 -12.54 -8.96 -11.18
CA GLU A 439 -13.39 -10.07 -11.64
C GLU A 439 -12.61 -11.36 -11.87
N ASN A 440 -11.37 -11.30 -12.36
CA ASN A 440 -10.53 -12.50 -12.49
C ASN A 440 -10.12 -13.08 -11.12
N ILE A 441 -9.86 -12.22 -10.11
CA ILE A 441 -9.57 -12.67 -8.75
C ILE A 441 -10.79 -13.39 -8.17
N LEU A 442 -11.98 -12.79 -8.27
CA LEU A 442 -13.23 -13.40 -7.80
C LEU A 442 -13.52 -14.73 -8.51
N ALA A 443 -13.43 -14.77 -9.84
CA ALA A 443 -13.64 -16.00 -10.61
C ALA A 443 -12.64 -17.12 -10.24
N TRP A 444 -11.40 -16.75 -9.87
CA TRP A 444 -10.43 -17.72 -9.38
C TRP A 444 -10.81 -18.27 -8.01
N PHE A 445 -11.25 -17.42 -7.08
CA PHE A 445 -11.67 -17.84 -5.75
C PHE A 445 -12.96 -18.66 -5.78
N ASP A 446 -13.96 -18.25 -6.56
CA ASP A 446 -15.22 -19.02 -6.74
C ASP A 446 -15.00 -20.45 -7.22
N ARG A 447 -13.98 -20.67 -8.05
CA ARG A 447 -13.62 -22.02 -8.53
C ARG A 447 -13.20 -22.97 -7.40
N TYR A 448 -12.68 -22.44 -6.30
CA TYR A 448 -12.17 -23.21 -5.15
C TYR A 448 -12.98 -22.97 -3.87
N ARG A 449 -14.08 -22.26 -3.99
CA ARG A 449 -15.04 -22.12 -2.90
C ARG A 449 -15.79 -23.41 -2.72
N THR A 450 -15.85 -23.88 -1.47
CA THR A 450 -16.68 -25.04 -1.10
C THR A 450 -18.05 -24.54 -0.70
N ASP A 451 -19.11 -24.99 -1.38
CA ASP A 451 -20.47 -24.68 -0.99
C ASP A 451 -20.86 -25.55 0.19
N ASN A 452 -21.17 -24.91 1.34
CA ASN A 452 -21.68 -25.60 2.52
C ASN A 452 -23.20 -25.93 2.42
N ASP A 453 -23.81 -25.76 1.24
CA ASP A 453 -25.21 -26.08 0.98
C ASP A 453 -25.39 -27.50 0.41
N GLU A 454 -25.24 -28.53 1.24
CA GLU A 454 -25.81 -29.87 0.95
C GLU A 454 -27.35 -29.89 1.04
N SER A 455 -28.04 -28.74 1.18
CA SER A 455 -29.51 -28.71 1.36
C SER A 455 -30.32 -28.69 0.05
N ASP A 456 -29.73 -28.38 -1.11
CA ASP A 456 -30.48 -28.28 -2.37
C ASP A 456 -30.26 -29.42 -3.40
N ALA A 457 -29.40 -30.40 -3.11
CA ALA A 457 -29.11 -31.52 -4.02
C ALA A 457 -30.13 -32.69 -3.95
N LYS A 458 -31.31 -32.54 -3.34
CA LYS A 458 -32.37 -33.59 -3.23
C LYS A 458 -33.63 -33.26 -4.06
N GLY A 459 -33.55 -32.42 -5.06
CA GLY A 459 -34.73 -31.96 -5.82
C GLY A 459 -34.85 -32.45 -7.28
N GLU A 460 -33.87 -33.11 -7.88
CA GLU A 460 -33.95 -33.52 -9.29
C GLU A 460 -33.52 -34.97 -9.54
N SER A 461 -34.30 -35.92 -9.06
CA SER A 461 -34.28 -37.27 -9.58
C SER A 461 -35.61 -38.00 -9.37
N GLU A 462 -36.62 -37.71 -10.15
CA GLU A 462 -37.73 -38.58 -10.52
C GLU A 462 -38.54 -37.96 -11.67
N VAL A 463 -37.96 -38.02 -12.90
CA VAL A 463 -38.81 -38.03 -14.08
C VAL A 463 -38.81 -39.45 -14.56
N THR A 464 -39.85 -40.17 -14.14
CA THR A 464 -40.18 -41.52 -14.62
C THR A 464 -40.32 -41.53 -16.12
N ALA A 465 -39.61 -42.48 -16.75
CA ALA A 465 -39.80 -42.88 -18.14
C ALA A 465 -41.24 -43.35 -18.33
N GLY A 466 -42.06 -42.55 -18.97
CA GLY A 466 -43.39 -42.93 -19.51
C GLY A 466 -43.22 -43.62 -20.82
N ASP A 467 -43.56 -44.87 -20.82
CA ASP A 467 -43.75 -45.79 -21.91
C ASP A 467 -44.67 -45.20 -23.04
N THR A 468 -44.22 -45.18 -24.28
CA THR A 468 -45.11 -45.04 -25.44
C THR A 468 -44.72 -46.06 -26.49
N THR A 469 -45.48 -47.14 -26.50
CA THR A 469 -45.63 -48.02 -27.65
C THR A 469 -46.57 -47.38 -28.68
N THR A 470 -46.08 -47.25 -29.89
CA THR A 470 -46.64 -47.44 -31.26
C THR A 470 -48.15 -47.13 -31.54
N PRO A 471 -48.55 -46.93 -32.80
CA PRO A 471 -48.03 -47.60 -34.03
C PRO A 471 -47.38 -46.66 -35.05
#